data_fd44959a2efe2e10469c8eb433fa91e7
#
_entry.id   fd44959a2efe2e10469c8eb433fa91e7
#
_cell.length_a   1.000
_cell.length_b   1.000
_cell.length_c   1.000
_cell.angle_alpha   90.00
_cell.angle_beta   90.00
_cell.angle_gamma   90.00
#
_symmetry.space_group_name_H-M   'P 1'
#
loop_
_entity.id
_entity.type
_entity.pdbx_description
1 polymer ?
#
loop_
_entity_poly.entity_id
_entity_poly.type
_entity_poly.pdbx_seq_one_letter_code
_entity_poly.pdbx_strand_id
1 'polypeptide(L)'
;MTETKVVEKINAPLDLVWSNLGNFAGLKPGSGIESVDYKGEGVGMIRLIKLSIGTVVERLDHYDPEAKNYTYSIINEESYLPFLNYSATVQLLKNEDNTTTVEWTGRFEPKDIEESQAKTLAHNMYSNAISGARLELESN
;
A
#
# COMPACT_ATOMS: atom_id res chain seq x y z
N MET A 1 12.94 -2.13 15.24
CA MET A 1 11.72 -2.21 14.41
C MET A 1 12.07 -2.75 13.04
N THR A 2 11.25 -3.64 12.54
CA THR A 2 11.51 -4.29 11.25
C THR A 2 11.10 -3.37 10.10
N GLU A 3 11.90 -3.34 9.04
CA GLU A 3 11.63 -2.57 7.84
C GLU A 3 11.71 -3.47 6.60
N THR A 4 10.75 -3.28 5.68
CA THR A 4 10.74 -3.98 4.40
C THR A 4 10.52 -2.95 3.30
N LYS A 5 11.37 -2.97 2.28
CA LYS A 5 11.29 -2.04 1.16
C LYS A 5 11.25 -2.78 -0.17
N VAL A 6 10.29 -2.41 -1.01
CA VAL A 6 10.17 -2.90 -2.38
C VAL A 6 10.37 -1.73 -3.33
N VAL A 7 11.22 -1.91 -4.34
CA VAL A 7 11.48 -0.90 -5.37
C VAL A 7 11.22 -1.56 -6.71
N GLU A 8 10.20 -1.08 -7.44
CA GLU A 8 9.84 -1.64 -8.75
C GLU A 8 9.45 -0.55 -9.72
N LYS A 9 9.54 -0.83 -11.00
CA LYS A 9 9.25 0.09 -12.09
C LYS A 9 7.89 -0.22 -12.72
N ILE A 10 7.14 0.84 -13.03
CA ILE A 10 5.92 0.75 -13.83
C ILE A 10 6.15 1.54 -15.12
N ASN A 11 5.87 0.93 -16.27
CA ASN A 11 6.04 1.56 -17.56
C ASN A 11 4.85 2.46 -17.91
N ALA A 12 4.69 3.51 -17.11
CA ALA A 12 3.64 4.51 -17.26
C ALA A 12 4.13 5.83 -16.66
N PRO A 13 3.62 6.98 -17.15
CA PRO A 13 4.04 8.29 -16.62
C PRO A 13 3.65 8.50 -15.16
N LEU A 14 4.42 9.32 -14.46
CA LEU A 14 4.25 9.58 -13.03
C LEU A 14 2.81 9.97 -12.66
N ASP A 15 2.20 10.89 -13.41
CA ASP A 15 0.86 11.36 -13.06
C ASP A 15 -0.20 10.26 -13.20
N LEU A 16 -0.01 9.37 -14.18
CA LEU A 16 -0.93 8.25 -14.36
C LEU A 16 -0.78 7.23 -13.24
N VAL A 17 0.45 6.92 -12.84
CA VAL A 17 0.69 6.01 -11.71
C VAL A 17 0.16 6.62 -10.42
N TRP A 18 0.35 7.92 -10.22
CA TRP A 18 -0.16 8.60 -9.04
C TRP A 18 -1.69 8.57 -8.96
N SER A 19 -2.38 8.73 -10.09
CA SER A 19 -3.85 8.68 -10.09
C SER A 19 -4.39 7.29 -9.74
N ASN A 20 -3.57 6.24 -9.87
CA ASN A 20 -3.91 4.87 -9.50
C ASN A 20 -3.43 4.55 -8.09
N LEU A 21 -2.12 4.40 -7.89
CA LEU A 21 -1.54 3.99 -6.60
C LEU A 21 -1.63 5.08 -5.53
N GLY A 22 -1.67 6.34 -5.93
CA GLY A 22 -1.76 7.45 -4.99
C GLY A 22 -3.18 7.76 -4.53
N ASN A 23 -4.17 7.06 -5.05
CA ASN A 23 -5.56 7.26 -4.66
C ASN A 23 -5.93 6.31 -3.53
N PHE A 24 -5.81 6.77 -2.29
CA PHE A 24 -6.12 5.96 -1.11
C PHE A 24 -7.57 5.46 -1.10
N ALA A 25 -8.47 6.24 -1.67
CA ALA A 25 -9.90 5.89 -1.77
C ALA A 25 -10.23 5.05 -3.02
N GLY A 26 -9.21 4.65 -3.78
CA GLY A 26 -9.40 3.92 -5.03
C GLY A 26 -9.30 2.41 -4.95
N LEU A 27 -9.07 1.86 -3.77
CA LEU A 27 -8.98 0.41 -3.61
C LEU A 27 -10.36 -0.23 -3.82
N LYS A 28 -10.41 -1.27 -4.63
CA LYS A 28 -11.67 -1.90 -5.04
C LYS A 28 -11.73 -3.36 -4.59
N PRO A 29 -12.95 -3.93 -4.46
CA PRO A 29 -13.10 -5.37 -4.23
C PRO A 29 -12.47 -6.19 -5.36
N GLY A 30 -12.08 -7.40 -5.02
CA GLY A 30 -11.43 -8.33 -5.94
C GLY A 30 -10.14 -8.88 -5.34
N SER A 31 -9.59 -9.93 -5.92
CA SER A 31 -8.33 -10.54 -5.47
C SER A 31 -8.32 -10.88 -3.97
N GLY A 32 -9.44 -11.41 -3.45
CA GLY A 32 -9.57 -11.76 -2.04
C GLY A 32 -10.21 -10.70 -1.17
N ILE A 33 -10.35 -9.48 -1.68
CA ILE A 33 -11.03 -8.39 -0.97
C ILE A 33 -12.53 -8.47 -1.25
N GLU A 34 -13.34 -8.69 -0.21
CA GLU A 34 -14.79 -8.78 -0.34
C GLU A 34 -15.45 -7.41 -0.45
N SER A 35 -14.99 -6.46 0.35
CA SER A 35 -15.51 -5.10 0.30
C SER A 35 -14.48 -4.12 0.85
N VAL A 36 -14.63 -2.86 0.46
CA VAL A 36 -13.83 -1.75 0.99
C VAL A 36 -14.79 -0.61 1.31
N ASP A 37 -14.77 -0.15 2.55
CA ASP A 37 -15.56 1.00 2.99
C ASP A 37 -14.64 2.12 3.44
N TYR A 38 -15.08 3.36 3.26
CA TYR A 38 -14.30 4.55 3.59
C TYR A 38 -15.03 5.43 4.58
N LYS A 39 -14.30 6.06 5.51
CA LYS A 39 -14.82 7.04 6.45
C LYS A 39 -13.94 8.27 6.44
N GLY A 40 -14.54 9.44 6.26
CA GLY A 40 -13.81 10.70 6.19
C GLY A 40 -13.19 10.93 4.82
N GLU A 41 -12.36 11.96 4.73
CA GLU A 41 -11.65 12.33 3.52
C GLU A 41 -10.35 13.06 3.87
N GLY A 42 -9.38 13.03 2.94
CA GLY A 42 -8.07 13.61 3.20
C GLY A 42 -7.29 12.87 4.27
N VAL A 43 -6.33 13.53 4.87
CA VAL A 43 -5.53 12.96 5.96
C VAL A 43 -6.46 12.66 7.13
N GLY A 44 -6.31 11.47 7.71
CA GLY A 44 -7.21 10.95 8.74
C GLY A 44 -8.30 10.04 8.19
N MET A 45 -8.47 9.99 6.86
CA MET A 45 -9.41 9.08 6.22
C MET A 45 -9.11 7.64 6.63
N ILE A 46 -10.17 6.87 6.86
CA ILE A 46 -10.06 5.47 7.23
C ILE A 46 -10.66 4.61 6.12
N ARG A 47 -9.97 3.54 5.77
CA ARG A 47 -10.54 2.52 4.89
C ARG A 47 -10.60 1.18 5.61
N LEU A 48 -11.74 0.50 5.49
CA LEU A 48 -11.99 -0.79 6.08
C LEU A 48 -11.97 -1.82 4.96
N ILE A 49 -10.97 -2.69 4.98
CA ILE A 49 -10.78 -3.72 3.95
C ILE A 49 -11.25 -5.03 4.54
N LYS A 50 -12.35 -5.56 3.98
CA LYS A 50 -12.91 -6.82 4.46
C LYS A 50 -12.47 -7.96 3.56
N LEU A 51 -11.86 -8.97 4.18
CA LEU A 51 -11.46 -10.22 3.52
C LEU A 51 -12.16 -11.38 4.23
N SER A 52 -12.13 -12.57 3.62
CA SER A 52 -12.81 -13.74 4.20
C SER A 52 -12.29 -14.12 5.60
N ILE A 53 -11.05 -13.81 5.90
CA ILE A 53 -10.39 -14.19 7.17
C ILE A 53 -10.34 -13.04 8.18
N GLY A 54 -10.86 -11.87 7.85
CA GLY A 54 -10.88 -10.75 8.79
C GLY A 54 -10.88 -9.40 8.11
N THR A 55 -10.83 -8.35 8.93
CA THR A 55 -10.85 -6.97 8.46
C THR A 55 -9.54 -6.28 8.81
N VAL A 56 -9.01 -5.53 7.85
CA VAL A 56 -7.86 -4.64 8.06
C VAL A 56 -8.37 -3.22 8.00
N VAL A 57 -8.07 -2.43 9.03
CA VAL A 57 -8.45 -1.02 9.11
C VAL A 57 -7.22 -0.16 8.95
N GLU A 58 -7.20 0.66 7.91
CA GLU A 58 -6.06 1.53 7.61
C GLU A 58 -6.46 2.99 7.70
N ARG A 59 -5.52 3.83 8.13
CA ARG A 59 -5.71 5.27 8.23
C ARG A 59 -4.65 5.98 7.41
N LEU A 60 -5.08 6.98 6.63
CA LEU A 60 -4.16 7.82 5.87
C LEU A 60 -3.55 8.84 6.83
N ASP A 61 -2.24 8.74 7.06
CA ASP A 61 -1.53 9.58 8.03
C ASP A 61 -0.89 10.80 7.40
N HIS A 62 -0.47 10.70 6.13
CA HIS A 62 0.23 11.76 5.42
C HIS A 62 -0.08 11.63 3.93
N TYR A 63 -0.23 12.76 3.25
CA TYR A 63 -0.54 12.76 1.81
C TYR A 63 0.07 14.00 1.17
N ASP A 64 1.01 13.80 0.24
CA ASP A 64 1.71 14.89 -0.43
C ASP A 64 1.66 14.66 -1.95
N PRO A 65 0.69 15.27 -2.64
CA PRO A 65 0.53 15.07 -4.10
C PRO A 65 1.63 15.74 -4.92
N GLU A 66 2.32 16.75 -4.38
CA GLU A 66 3.43 17.37 -5.10
C GLU A 66 4.66 16.48 -5.06
N ALA A 67 4.98 15.94 -3.89
CA ALA A 67 6.12 15.02 -3.72
C ALA A 67 5.79 13.61 -4.17
N LYS A 68 4.51 13.31 -4.45
CA LYS A 68 4.03 12.00 -4.88
C LYS A 68 4.29 10.91 -3.86
N ASN A 69 3.92 11.17 -2.61
CA ASN A 69 4.01 10.15 -1.56
C ASN A 69 2.83 10.23 -0.60
N TYR A 70 2.59 9.14 0.08
CA TYR A 70 1.65 9.10 1.19
C TYR A 70 2.08 8.02 2.19
N THR A 71 1.61 8.18 3.43
CA THR A 71 1.88 7.24 4.52
C THR A 71 0.55 6.81 5.14
N TYR A 72 0.43 5.53 5.43
CA TYR A 72 -0.75 4.98 6.10
C TYR A 72 -0.33 4.02 7.19
N SER A 73 -1.24 3.74 8.13
CA SER A 73 -0.99 2.77 9.21
C SER A 73 -2.18 1.83 9.34
N ILE A 74 -1.93 0.65 9.89
CA ILE A 74 -2.97 -0.30 10.28
C ILE A 74 -3.32 0.01 11.73
N ILE A 75 -4.58 0.33 11.99
CA ILE A 75 -5.00 0.81 13.31
C ILE A 75 -5.84 -0.17 14.11
N ASN A 76 -6.18 -1.34 13.57
CA ASN A 76 -6.87 -2.38 14.33
C ASN A 76 -5.88 -3.47 14.77
N GLU A 77 -5.64 -3.56 16.07
CA GLU A 77 -4.71 -4.54 16.65
C GLU A 77 -5.17 -5.99 16.45
N GLU A 78 -6.47 -6.20 16.33
CA GLU A 78 -7.06 -7.52 16.07
C GLU A 78 -6.99 -7.94 14.60
N SER A 79 -6.30 -7.17 13.77
CA SER A 79 -6.04 -7.57 12.39
C SER A 79 -5.36 -8.95 12.35
N TYR A 80 -5.78 -9.79 11.40
CA TYR A 80 -5.15 -11.11 11.22
C TYR A 80 -3.72 -11.02 10.69
N LEU A 81 -3.31 -9.86 10.22
CA LEU A 81 -1.95 -9.67 9.73
C LEU A 81 -0.95 -9.74 10.89
N PRO A 82 0.22 -10.36 10.67
CA PRO A 82 1.19 -10.57 11.75
C PRO A 82 2.08 -9.36 12.00
N PHE A 83 1.47 -8.18 12.10
CA PHE A 83 2.18 -6.92 12.29
C PHE A 83 1.62 -6.14 13.47
N LEU A 84 2.52 -5.55 14.27
CA LEU A 84 2.19 -4.58 15.30
C LEU A 84 2.82 -3.25 14.93
N ASN A 85 2.16 -2.16 15.29
CA ASN A 85 2.67 -0.79 15.06
C ASN A 85 3.06 -0.57 13.60
N TYR A 86 2.22 -1.03 12.69
CA TYR A 86 2.49 -1.02 11.26
C TYR A 86 2.23 0.35 10.64
N SER A 87 3.21 0.85 9.89
CA SER A 87 3.00 1.98 8.97
C SER A 87 3.79 1.73 7.70
N ALA A 88 3.34 2.30 6.60
CA ALA A 88 4.03 2.17 5.33
C ALA A 88 3.94 3.47 4.54
N THR A 89 4.99 3.73 3.76
CA THR A 89 5.07 4.90 2.89
C THR A 89 5.24 4.43 1.45
N VAL A 90 4.44 5.03 0.56
CA VAL A 90 4.55 4.82 -0.88
C VAL A 90 5.10 6.10 -1.49
N GLN A 91 6.24 6.00 -2.17
CA GLN A 91 6.90 7.13 -2.85
C GLN A 91 7.02 6.81 -4.32
N LEU A 92 6.54 7.71 -5.17
CA LEU A 92 6.70 7.58 -6.62
C LEU A 92 7.78 8.55 -7.11
N LEU A 93 8.63 8.08 -8.02
CA LEU A 93 9.73 8.86 -8.58
C LEU A 93 9.66 8.81 -10.11
N LYS A 94 9.79 9.97 -10.73
CA LYS A 94 9.81 10.07 -12.20
C LYS A 94 11.17 9.66 -12.74
N ASN A 95 11.18 8.75 -13.71
CA ASN A 95 12.40 8.36 -14.42
C ASN A 95 12.57 9.18 -15.69
N GLU A 96 13.81 9.23 -16.22
CA GLU A 96 14.13 10.00 -17.40
C GLU A 96 13.38 9.54 -18.66
N ASP A 97 13.05 8.25 -18.73
CA ASP A 97 12.34 7.65 -19.87
C ASP A 97 10.80 7.77 -19.75
N ASN A 98 10.32 8.63 -18.85
CA ASN A 98 8.89 8.86 -18.60
C ASN A 98 8.18 7.64 -18.03
N THR A 99 8.92 6.79 -17.33
CA THR A 99 8.35 5.72 -16.52
C THR A 99 8.42 6.11 -15.05
N THR A 100 7.89 5.28 -14.16
CA THR A 100 7.81 5.58 -12.74
C THR A 100 8.46 4.49 -11.91
N THR A 101 9.25 4.89 -10.93
CA THR A 101 9.76 3.99 -9.89
C THR A 101 8.86 4.09 -8.67
N VAL A 102 8.42 2.95 -8.15
CA VAL A 102 7.62 2.87 -6.93
C VAL A 102 8.51 2.35 -5.82
N GLU A 103 8.59 3.11 -4.72
CA GLU A 103 9.28 2.69 -3.50
C GLU A 103 8.22 2.52 -2.41
N TRP A 104 8.05 1.31 -1.93
CA TRP A 104 7.06 0.99 -0.92
C TRP A 104 7.78 0.46 0.30
N THR A 105 7.74 1.20 1.40
CA THR A 105 8.49 0.88 2.62
C THR A 105 7.54 0.70 3.79
N GLY A 106 7.57 -0.49 4.41
CA GLY A 106 6.79 -0.78 5.61
C GLY A 106 7.69 -0.86 6.82
N ARG A 107 7.17 -0.42 7.97
CA ARG A 107 7.82 -0.51 9.27
C ARG A 107 6.83 -1.09 10.26
N PHE A 108 7.29 -2.10 11.01
CA PHE A 108 6.38 -2.83 11.90
C PHE A 108 7.19 -3.71 12.86
N GLU A 109 6.48 -4.31 13.82
CA GLU A 109 7.01 -5.35 14.67
C GLU A 109 6.31 -6.65 14.32
N PRO A 110 7.03 -7.79 14.24
CA PRO A 110 6.37 -9.07 14.01
C PRO A 110 5.43 -9.42 15.14
N LYS A 111 4.28 -9.99 14.80
CA LYS A 111 3.29 -10.46 15.78
C LYS A 111 3.14 -11.97 15.63
N ASP A 112 3.67 -12.71 16.62
CA ASP A 112 3.56 -14.17 16.70
C ASP A 112 4.19 -14.96 15.56
N ILE A 113 5.12 -14.35 14.81
CA ILE A 113 5.91 -15.01 13.78
C ILE A 113 7.33 -14.46 13.80
N GLU A 114 8.23 -15.12 13.08
CA GLU A 114 9.61 -14.67 12.96
C GLU A 114 9.70 -13.42 12.08
N GLU A 115 10.72 -12.60 12.34
CA GLU A 115 10.96 -11.38 11.58
C GLU A 115 11.08 -11.64 10.08
N SER A 116 11.83 -12.69 9.69
CA SER A 116 12.01 -13.02 8.28
C SER A 116 10.70 -13.37 7.60
N GLN A 117 9.77 -14.03 8.31
CA GLN A 117 8.46 -14.37 7.77
C GLN A 117 7.59 -13.12 7.60
N ALA A 118 7.65 -12.21 8.56
CA ALA A 118 6.90 -10.95 8.49
C ALA A 118 7.40 -10.09 7.33
N LYS A 119 8.72 -10.01 7.14
CA LYS A 119 9.32 -9.26 6.02
C LYS A 119 8.90 -9.84 4.67
N THR A 120 8.92 -11.17 4.54
CA THR A 120 8.50 -11.83 3.30
C THR A 120 7.03 -11.54 2.99
N LEU A 121 6.16 -11.60 3.99
CA LEU A 121 4.75 -11.32 3.80
C LEU A 121 4.54 -9.87 3.34
N ALA A 122 5.16 -8.91 4.01
CA ALA A 122 5.04 -7.49 3.64
C ALA A 122 5.59 -7.26 2.22
N HIS A 123 6.74 -7.84 1.89
CA HIS A 123 7.33 -7.75 0.56
C HIS A 123 6.33 -8.22 -0.51
N ASN A 124 5.71 -9.38 -0.29
CA ASN A 124 4.77 -9.94 -1.24
C ASN A 124 3.51 -9.08 -1.38
N MET A 125 3.02 -8.51 -0.27
CA MET A 125 1.87 -7.61 -0.31
C MET A 125 2.15 -6.39 -1.18
N TYR A 126 3.30 -5.77 -1.00
CA TYR A 126 3.67 -4.57 -1.78
C TYR A 126 3.92 -4.90 -3.24
N SER A 127 4.65 -5.98 -3.50
CA SER A 127 4.95 -6.41 -4.86
C SER A 127 3.67 -6.78 -5.62
N ASN A 128 2.72 -7.43 -4.96
CA ASN A 128 1.43 -7.79 -5.56
C ASN A 128 0.60 -6.53 -5.86
N ALA A 129 0.61 -5.54 -4.97
CA ALA A 129 -0.10 -4.27 -5.20
C ALA A 129 0.47 -3.54 -6.41
N ILE A 130 1.80 -3.49 -6.52
CA ILE A 130 2.47 -2.85 -7.66
C ILE A 130 2.18 -3.62 -8.95
N SER A 131 2.18 -4.96 -8.91
CA SER A 131 1.85 -5.78 -10.08
C SER A 131 0.42 -5.55 -10.56
N GLY A 132 -0.52 -5.37 -9.62
CA GLY A 132 -1.91 -5.05 -9.96
C GLY A 132 -2.02 -3.71 -10.69
N ALA A 133 -1.32 -2.69 -10.19
CA ALA A 133 -1.27 -1.38 -10.84
C ALA A 133 -0.62 -1.47 -12.22
N ARG A 134 0.45 -2.25 -12.32
CA ARG A 134 1.16 -2.46 -13.59
C ARG A 134 0.22 -3.05 -14.64
N LEU A 135 -0.57 -4.06 -14.26
CA LEU A 135 -1.53 -4.68 -15.19
C LEU A 135 -2.58 -3.67 -15.68
N GLU A 136 -3.07 -2.80 -14.80
CA GLU A 136 -4.05 -1.79 -15.19
C GLU A 136 -3.45 -0.71 -16.09
N LEU A 137 -2.21 -0.31 -15.85
CA LEU A 137 -1.61 0.85 -16.50
C LEU A 137 -0.79 0.52 -17.74
N GLU A 138 -0.26 -0.70 -17.85
CA GLU A 138 0.59 -1.10 -18.98
C GLU A 138 -0.14 -1.91 -20.04
N SER A 139 -1.36 -2.38 -19.75
CA SER A 139 -2.11 -3.22 -20.68
C SER A 139 -2.79 -2.46 -21.81
N ASN A 140 -2.64 -1.14 -21.84
CA ASN A 140 -3.24 -0.28 -22.87
C ASN A 140 -2.21 0.24 -23.85
#